data_62582c932ec84fb530b7fca11f0d9db5
#
_entry.id   62582c932ec84fb530b7fca11f0d9db5
#
_cell.length_a   1.000
_cell.length_b   1.000
_cell.length_c   1.000
_cell.angle_alpha   90.00
_cell.angle_beta   90.00
_cell.angle_gamma   90.00
#
_symmetry.space_group_name_H-M   'P 1'
#
loop_
_entity.id
_entity.type
_entity.pdbx_description
1 polymer ?
#
loop_
_entity_poly.entity_id
_entity_poly.type
_entity_poly.pdbx_seq_one_letter_code
_entity_poly.pdbx_strand_id
1 'polypeptide(L)'
;MNGDRLRAFVALMPDAASRDALHALPVTRGARRTLPAQLHMTLAFIGAIERERCDALAAHLPALAVAHALPSLPVERIAWWPSLPRARLIVAELAADAACVALNAGLAALLRELGVPADRRPFRPHVTLARLPHDAIGQPAHGGAPGRPVEVRVEALTLFESRLSQEGVSHRPIVSAPIAPAEGRTPPR
;
A
#
# COMPACT_ATOMS: atom_id res chain seq x y z
N MET A 1 25.92 14.96 15.61
CA MET A 1 25.08 15.72 14.64
C MET A 1 23.84 14.87 14.43
N ASN A 2 22.66 15.28 14.97
CA ASN A 2 21.39 14.62 14.69
C ASN A 2 21.02 14.98 13.24
N GLY A 3 21.34 14.11 12.29
CA GLY A 3 20.90 14.25 10.92
C GLY A 3 19.38 14.35 10.89
N ASP A 4 18.86 15.26 10.06
CA ASP A 4 17.42 15.45 9.82
C ASP A 4 16.80 14.13 9.33
N ARG A 5 16.16 13.39 10.24
CA ARG A 5 15.53 12.09 9.96
C ARG A 5 14.03 12.25 9.80
N LEU A 6 13.49 11.59 8.81
CA LEU A 6 12.06 11.53 8.57
C LEU A 6 11.58 10.06 8.55
N ARG A 7 10.29 9.86 8.73
CA ARG A 7 9.70 8.52 8.58
C ARG A 7 9.16 8.39 7.18
N ALA A 8 9.55 7.32 6.47
CA ALA A 8 9.16 7.11 5.09
C ALA A 8 8.60 5.72 4.83
N PHE A 9 7.85 5.60 3.74
CA PHE A 9 7.41 4.34 3.15
C PHE A 9 7.17 4.52 1.66
N VAL A 10 7.26 3.43 0.90
CA VAL A 10 6.93 3.41 -0.53
C VAL A 10 5.64 2.65 -0.75
N ALA A 11 4.76 3.20 -1.57
CA ALA A 11 3.46 2.61 -1.85
C ALA A 11 3.04 2.78 -3.31
N LEU A 12 2.17 1.90 -3.77
CA LEU A 12 1.41 2.03 -5.00
C LEU A 12 0.09 2.75 -4.72
N MET A 13 -0.22 3.73 -5.56
CA MET A 13 -1.44 4.51 -5.49
C MET A 13 -2.47 3.96 -6.46
N PRO A 14 -3.65 3.52 -5.99
CA PRO A 14 -4.76 3.18 -6.87
C PRO A 14 -5.26 4.43 -7.62
N ASP A 15 -5.78 4.26 -8.82
CA ASP A 15 -6.47 5.32 -9.54
C ASP A 15 -7.78 5.75 -8.83
N ALA A 16 -8.39 6.85 -9.27
CA ALA A 16 -9.58 7.39 -8.60
C ALA A 16 -10.74 6.38 -8.55
N ALA A 17 -11.02 5.69 -9.68
CA ALA A 17 -12.10 4.71 -9.75
C ALA A 17 -11.87 3.52 -8.82
N SER A 18 -10.61 3.04 -8.73
CA SER A 18 -10.22 1.97 -7.80
C SER A 18 -10.33 2.42 -6.34
N ARG A 19 -9.97 3.67 -6.02
CA ARG A 19 -10.14 4.23 -4.66
C ARG A 19 -11.61 4.27 -4.26
N ASP A 20 -12.50 4.67 -5.16
CA ASP A 20 -13.95 4.70 -4.90
C ASP A 20 -14.50 3.29 -4.72
N ALA A 21 -14.10 2.34 -5.57
CA ALA A 21 -14.50 0.94 -5.45
C ALA A 21 -14.01 0.30 -4.14
N LEU A 22 -12.76 0.54 -3.75
CA LEU A 22 -12.20 0.08 -2.47
C LEU A 22 -12.91 0.72 -1.27
N HIS A 23 -13.22 2.02 -1.36
CA HIS A 23 -13.91 2.73 -0.28
C HIS A 23 -15.35 2.25 -0.09
N ALA A 24 -15.99 1.77 -1.14
CA ALA A 24 -17.34 1.17 -1.09
C ALA A 24 -17.37 -0.24 -0.47
N LEU A 25 -16.21 -0.91 -0.32
CA LEU A 25 -16.17 -2.25 0.28
C LEU A 25 -16.66 -2.22 1.74
N PRO A 26 -17.34 -3.28 2.20
CA PRO A 26 -17.88 -3.32 3.55
C PRO A 26 -16.74 -3.33 4.60
N VAL A 27 -16.96 -2.60 5.68
CA VAL A 27 -16.12 -2.63 6.88
C VAL A 27 -17.00 -2.77 8.11
N THR A 28 -16.46 -3.31 9.18
CA THR A 28 -17.15 -3.49 10.45
C THR A 28 -17.64 -2.14 11.01
N ARG A 29 -18.85 -2.12 11.55
CA ARG A 29 -19.42 -0.95 12.22
C ARG A 29 -18.49 -0.50 13.36
N GLY A 30 -18.24 0.82 13.46
CA GLY A 30 -17.33 1.40 14.45
C GLY A 30 -15.87 1.40 14.05
N ALA A 31 -15.48 0.73 12.95
CA ALA A 31 -14.14 0.87 12.40
C ALA A 31 -13.94 2.25 11.76
N ARG A 32 -12.77 2.86 11.98
CA ARG A 32 -12.39 4.12 11.34
C ARG A 32 -11.94 3.86 9.90
N ARG A 33 -12.76 4.22 8.93
CA ARG A 33 -12.44 4.07 7.51
C ARG A 33 -11.20 4.88 7.11
N THR A 34 -10.41 4.31 6.23
CA THR A 34 -9.36 5.03 5.50
C THR A 34 -10.03 5.94 4.47
N LEU A 35 -9.65 7.21 4.44
CA LEU A 35 -10.17 8.16 3.45
C LEU A 35 -9.73 7.73 2.03
N PRO A 36 -10.53 7.96 0.98
CA PRO A 36 -10.17 7.58 -0.39
C PRO A 36 -8.78 8.06 -0.81
N ALA A 37 -8.43 9.32 -0.51
CA ALA A 37 -7.13 9.89 -0.83
C ALA A 37 -5.95 9.24 -0.06
N GLN A 38 -6.22 8.46 0.97
CA GLN A 38 -5.21 7.76 1.77
C GLN A 38 -5.14 6.25 1.47
N LEU A 39 -6.01 5.75 0.60
CA LEU A 39 -5.96 4.35 0.17
C LEU A 39 -4.71 4.11 -0.67
N HIS A 40 -3.88 3.18 -0.25
CA HIS A 40 -2.63 2.82 -0.92
C HIS A 40 -2.25 1.37 -0.62
N MET A 41 -1.43 0.79 -1.48
CA MET A 41 -0.81 -0.52 -1.25
C MET A 41 0.66 -0.32 -0.89
N THR A 42 1.03 -0.54 0.37
CA THR A 42 2.42 -0.39 0.81
C THR A 42 3.30 -1.49 0.23
N LEU A 43 4.39 -1.09 -0.44
CA LEU A 43 5.45 -1.99 -0.91
C LEU A 43 6.56 -2.16 0.13
N ALA A 44 6.97 -1.08 0.77
CA ALA A 44 8.03 -1.13 1.78
C ALA A 44 7.81 -0.10 2.89
N PHE A 45 7.80 -0.55 4.14
CA PHE A 45 7.95 0.32 5.30
C PHE A 45 9.43 0.53 5.57
N ILE A 46 9.90 1.77 5.47
CA ILE A 46 11.29 2.15 5.70
C ILE A 46 11.49 2.57 7.17
N GLY A 47 10.50 3.26 7.72
CA GLY A 47 10.63 3.84 9.06
C GLY A 47 11.52 5.08 9.06
N ALA A 48 12.34 5.26 10.09
CA ALA A 48 13.19 6.43 10.21
C ALA A 48 14.39 6.34 9.24
N ILE A 49 14.50 7.30 8.33
CA ILE A 49 15.53 7.40 7.29
C ILE A 49 16.21 8.78 7.36
N GLU A 50 17.48 8.86 7.07
CA GLU A 50 18.22 10.11 6.90
C GLU A 50 17.78 10.80 5.61
N ARG A 51 17.66 12.13 5.64
CA ARG A 51 17.19 12.92 4.50
C ARG A 51 17.97 12.64 3.23
N GLU A 52 19.30 12.59 3.30
CA GLU A 52 20.16 12.31 2.16
C GLU A 52 19.83 10.97 1.48
N ARG A 53 19.61 9.90 2.26
CA ARG A 53 19.21 8.59 1.73
C ARG A 53 17.79 8.61 1.18
N CYS A 54 16.91 9.41 1.79
CA CYS A 54 15.56 9.59 1.30
C CYS A 54 15.56 10.30 -0.06
N ASP A 55 16.39 11.32 -0.23
CA ASP A 55 16.54 12.08 -1.47
C ASP A 55 17.16 11.20 -2.57
N ALA A 56 18.16 10.38 -2.22
CA ALA A 56 18.74 9.39 -3.14
C ALA A 56 17.68 8.36 -3.59
N LEU A 57 16.86 7.84 -2.67
CA LEU A 57 15.76 6.94 -3.01
C LEU A 57 14.75 7.63 -3.93
N ALA A 58 14.36 8.87 -3.62
CA ALA A 58 13.43 9.66 -4.42
C ALA A 58 13.91 9.83 -5.87
N ALA A 59 15.22 10.04 -6.07
CA ALA A 59 15.83 10.20 -7.40
C ALA A 59 15.74 8.92 -8.26
N HIS A 60 15.75 7.73 -7.64
CA HIS A 60 15.73 6.45 -8.37
C HIS A 60 14.31 5.88 -8.61
N LEU A 61 13.30 6.32 -7.85
CA LEU A 61 11.94 5.80 -7.98
C LEU A 61 11.33 5.97 -9.37
N PRO A 62 11.52 7.08 -10.10
CA PRO A 62 10.97 7.23 -11.45
C PRO A 62 11.49 6.17 -12.42
N ALA A 63 12.79 5.85 -12.37
CA ALA A 63 13.37 4.81 -13.22
C ALA A 63 12.80 3.42 -12.87
N LEU A 64 12.63 3.14 -11.58
CA LEU A 64 12.01 1.90 -11.13
C LEU A 64 10.55 1.80 -11.60
N ALA A 65 9.78 2.88 -11.53
CA ALA A 65 8.39 2.90 -11.98
C ALA A 65 8.26 2.64 -13.49
N VAL A 66 9.10 3.30 -14.30
CA VAL A 66 9.10 3.14 -15.77
C VAL A 66 9.50 1.72 -16.21
N ALA A 67 10.35 1.05 -15.44
CA ALA A 67 10.78 -0.32 -15.74
C ALA A 67 9.68 -1.38 -15.53
N HIS A 68 8.53 -1.00 -14.96
CA HIS A 68 7.46 -1.94 -14.62
C HIS A 68 6.11 -1.44 -15.12
N ALA A 69 5.36 -2.33 -15.78
CA ALA A 69 3.95 -2.13 -16.09
C ALA A 69 3.11 -3.07 -15.20
N LEU A 70 2.03 -2.57 -14.61
CA LEU A 70 1.21 -3.37 -13.72
C LEU A 70 -0.17 -3.62 -14.32
N PRO A 71 -0.67 -4.88 -14.29
CA PRO A 71 -2.06 -5.17 -14.62
C PRO A 71 -2.99 -4.63 -13.53
N SER A 72 -4.30 -4.64 -13.77
CA SER A 72 -5.25 -4.51 -12.69
C SER A 72 -5.15 -5.72 -11.75
N LEU A 73 -5.27 -5.46 -10.44
CA LEU A 73 -5.12 -6.46 -9.39
C LEU A 73 -6.48 -6.76 -8.78
N PRO A 74 -7.02 -7.97 -8.91
CA PRO A 74 -8.30 -8.31 -8.30
C PRO A 74 -8.19 -8.34 -6.76
N VAL A 75 -9.23 -7.85 -6.10
CA VAL A 75 -9.43 -8.05 -4.66
C VAL A 75 -9.89 -9.48 -4.44
N GLU A 76 -9.06 -10.30 -3.83
CA GLU A 76 -9.38 -11.71 -3.54
C GLU A 76 -10.30 -11.84 -2.34
N ARG A 77 -10.03 -11.05 -1.29
CA ARG A 77 -10.85 -11.09 -0.07
C ARG A 77 -10.67 -9.85 0.81
N ILE A 78 -11.64 -9.65 1.69
CA ILE A 78 -11.54 -8.73 2.81
C ILE A 78 -11.11 -9.53 4.04
N ALA A 79 -10.05 -9.09 4.72
CA ALA A 79 -9.44 -9.80 5.84
C ALA A 79 -9.19 -8.90 7.04
N TRP A 80 -9.08 -9.52 8.22
CA TRP A 80 -8.71 -8.85 9.47
C TRP A 80 -7.26 -9.16 9.82
N TRP A 81 -6.47 -8.11 10.01
CA TRP A 81 -5.05 -8.24 10.31
C TRP A 81 -4.68 -7.73 11.69
N PRO A 82 -3.65 -8.36 12.35
CA PRO A 82 -2.87 -9.51 11.89
C PRO A 82 -3.64 -10.84 11.91
N SER A 83 -4.63 -11.00 12.75
CA SER A 83 -5.50 -12.18 12.86
C SER A 83 -6.80 -11.80 13.57
N LEU A 84 -7.87 -12.57 13.42
CA LEU A 84 -9.17 -12.29 14.02
C LEU A 84 -9.12 -11.92 15.51
N PRO A 85 -8.46 -12.70 16.40
CA PRO A 85 -8.43 -12.38 17.84
C PRO A 85 -7.69 -11.10 18.20
N ARG A 86 -6.82 -10.63 17.29
CA ARG A 86 -5.94 -9.46 17.51
C ARG A 86 -6.08 -8.42 16.40
N ALA A 87 -7.22 -8.41 15.73
CA ALA A 87 -7.44 -7.54 14.59
C ALA A 87 -7.27 -6.06 14.95
N ARG A 88 -6.52 -5.36 14.14
CA ARG A 88 -6.32 -3.91 14.19
C ARG A 88 -6.67 -3.24 12.88
N LEU A 89 -6.66 -4.01 11.80
CA LEU A 89 -6.88 -3.52 10.44
C LEU A 89 -7.94 -4.39 9.76
N ILE A 90 -8.73 -3.75 8.92
CA ILE A 90 -9.53 -4.40 7.88
C ILE A 90 -8.85 -4.06 6.57
N VAL A 91 -8.48 -5.08 5.80
CA VAL A 91 -7.72 -4.93 4.56
C VAL A 91 -8.44 -5.60 3.39
N ALA A 92 -8.29 -5.03 2.21
CA ALA A 92 -8.51 -5.74 0.96
C ALA A 92 -7.21 -6.44 0.57
N GLU A 93 -7.16 -7.76 0.58
CA GLU A 93 -6.05 -8.54 0.05
C GLU A 93 -6.21 -8.67 -1.46
N LEU A 94 -5.12 -8.37 -2.18
CA LEU A 94 -5.07 -8.36 -3.63
C LEU A 94 -4.29 -9.57 -4.14
N ALA A 95 -4.59 -10.02 -5.35
CA ALA A 95 -3.84 -11.08 -5.99
C ALA A 95 -2.35 -10.73 -6.09
N ALA A 96 -1.49 -11.69 -5.80
CA ALA A 96 -0.05 -11.55 -5.94
C ALA A 96 0.36 -11.75 -7.40
N ASP A 97 0.16 -10.75 -8.25
CA ASP A 97 0.60 -10.77 -9.64
C ASP A 97 2.13 -10.75 -9.75
N ALA A 98 2.67 -11.46 -10.75
CA ALA A 98 4.10 -11.58 -10.96
C ALA A 98 4.81 -10.24 -11.22
N ALA A 99 4.17 -9.30 -11.93
CA ALA A 99 4.73 -7.97 -12.19
C ALA A 99 4.78 -7.14 -10.90
N CYS A 100 3.75 -7.24 -10.05
CA CYS A 100 3.73 -6.58 -8.74
C CYS A 100 4.80 -7.14 -7.81
N VAL A 101 5.01 -8.45 -7.80
CA VAL A 101 6.08 -9.12 -7.04
C VAL A 101 7.45 -8.70 -7.55
N ALA A 102 7.64 -8.62 -8.87
CA ALA A 102 8.90 -8.18 -9.50
C ALA A 102 9.23 -6.71 -9.13
N LEU A 103 8.25 -5.82 -9.17
CA LEU A 103 8.42 -4.43 -8.73
C LEU A 103 8.83 -4.36 -7.26
N ASN A 104 8.18 -5.12 -6.38
CA ASN A 104 8.55 -5.18 -4.97
C ASN A 104 9.98 -5.70 -4.76
N ALA A 105 10.39 -6.73 -5.51
CA ALA A 105 11.76 -7.25 -5.48
C ALA A 105 12.79 -6.22 -5.99
N GLY A 106 12.47 -5.47 -7.05
CA GLY A 106 13.28 -4.36 -7.57
C GLY A 106 13.45 -3.25 -6.54
N LEU A 107 12.36 -2.87 -5.86
CA LEU A 107 12.41 -1.90 -4.77
C LEU A 107 13.28 -2.40 -3.60
N ALA A 108 13.16 -3.66 -3.22
CA ALA A 108 13.98 -4.25 -2.15
C ALA A 108 15.48 -4.27 -2.52
N ALA A 109 15.82 -4.51 -3.78
CA ALA A 109 17.19 -4.43 -4.29
C ALA A 109 17.72 -2.99 -4.19
N LEU A 110 16.96 -2.02 -4.68
CA LEU A 110 17.31 -0.59 -4.61
C LEU A 110 17.53 -0.12 -3.16
N LEU A 111 16.64 -0.48 -2.24
CA LEU A 111 16.77 -0.12 -0.83
C LEU A 111 18.07 -0.70 -0.23
N ARG A 112 18.42 -1.94 -0.60
CA ARG A 112 19.67 -2.59 -0.15
C ARG A 112 20.92 -1.88 -0.71
N GLU A 113 20.90 -1.51 -1.99
CA GLU A 113 22.00 -0.76 -2.65
C GLU A 113 22.23 0.60 -1.99
N LEU A 114 21.16 1.29 -1.62
CA LEU A 114 21.24 2.57 -0.91
C LEU A 114 21.52 2.43 0.60
N GLY A 115 21.70 1.21 1.10
CA GLY A 115 21.91 0.95 2.52
C GLY A 115 20.71 1.37 3.39
N VAL A 116 19.50 1.36 2.82
CA VAL A 116 18.26 1.71 3.52
C VAL A 116 17.65 0.45 4.11
N PRO A 117 17.52 0.35 5.44
CA PRO A 117 16.85 -0.79 6.06
C PRO A 117 15.37 -0.80 5.68
N ALA A 118 14.86 -1.95 5.32
CA ALA A 118 13.46 -2.17 5.03
C ALA A 118 12.91 -3.36 5.80
N ASP A 119 11.59 -3.41 5.93
CA ASP A 119 10.88 -4.54 6.52
C ASP A 119 11.21 -5.83 5.75
N ARG A 120 11.55 -6.89 6.49
CA ARG A 120 11.90 -8.21 5.93
C ARG A 120 10.71 -9.16 5.83
N ARG A 121 9.52 -8.71 6.21
CA ARG A 121 8.32 -9.57 6.12
C ARG A 121 8.00 -9.87 4.66
N PRO A 122 7.48 -11.07 4.38
CA PRO A 122 7.02 -11.39 3.03
C PRO A 122 6.03 -10.35 2.51
N PHE A 123 6.19 -9.94 1.26
CA PHE A 123 5.27 -9.03 0.61
C PHE A 123 3.91 -9.68 0.45
N ARG A 124 2.89 -9.01 0.95
CA ARG A 124 1.48 -9.41 0.83
C ARG A 124 0.70 -8.22 0.29
N PRO A 125 0.30 -8.25 -0.99
CA PRO A 125 -0.44 -7.14 -1.59
C PRO A 125 -1.75 -6.88 -0.84
N HIS A 126 -1.92 -5.68 -0.29
CA HIS A 126 -3.14 -5.31 0.42
C HIS A 126 -3.34 -3.81 0.48
N VAL A 127 -4.59 -3.39 0.57
CA VAL A 127 -4.98 -2.00 0.88
C VAL A 127 -5.73 -1.96 2.21
N THR A 128 -5.32 -1.09 3.11
CA THR A 128 -6.00 -0.91 4.39
C THR A 128 -7.29 -0.11 4.20
N LEU A 129 -8.43 -0.78 4.40
CA LEU A 129 -9.77 -0.19 4.27
C LEU A 129 -10.20 0.57 5.53
N ALA A 130 -9.85 0.04 6.71
CA ALA A 130 -10.21 0.65 7.98
C ALA A 130 -9.28 0.20 9.11
N ARG A 131 -9.29 0.97 10.20
CA ARG A 131 -8.62 0.64 11.46
C ARG A 131 -9.67 0.36 12.54
N LEU A 132 -9.47 -0.71 13.28
CA LEU A 132 -10.31 -1.06 14.42
C LEU A 132 -9.84 -0.30 15.66
N PRO A 133 -10.76 0.15 16.53
CA PRO A 133 -10.41 0.67 17.84
C PRO A 133 -9.72 -0.39 18.68
N HIS A 134 -8.93 0.05 19.69
CA HIS A 134 -8.09 -0.85 20.49
C HIS A 134 -8.90 -1.88 21.30
N ASP A 135 -10.11 -1.50 21.66
CA ASP A 135 -11.08 -2.25 22.46
C ASP A 135 -12.15 -2.97 21.63
N ALA A 136 -12.01 -2.94 20.31
CA ALA A 136 -12.89 -3.71 19.42
C ALA A 136 -12.64 -5.22 19.60
N ILE A 137 -13.07 -5.74 20.74
CA ILE A 137 -13.21 -7.18 21.00
C ILE A 137 -14.58 -7.56 20.46
N GLY A 138 -14.63 -8.13 19.31
CA GLY A 138 -15.91 -8.64 18.87
C GLY A 138 -16.07 -8.74 17.37
N GLN A 139 -16.50 -9.84 17.02
CA GLN A 139 -17.11 -10.35 15.79
C GLN A 139 -16.79 -9.60 14.48
N PRO A 140 -16.03 -10.26 13.63
CA PRO A 140 -15.91 -9.83 12.25
C PRO A 140 -17.27 -9.99 11.56
N ALA A 141 -17.95 -8.92 11.33
CA ALA A 141 -18.99 -8.93 10.32
C ALA A 141 -18.28 -9.08 8.97
N HIS A 142 -18.32 -10.30 8.44
CA HIS A 142 -17.98 -10.65 7.07
C HIS A 142 -16.52 -10.41 6.59
N GLY A 143 -15.63 -11.38 6.84
CA GLY A 143 -14.48 -11.66 5.99
C GLY A 143 -14.91 -12.58 4.86
N GLY A 144 -14.40 -12.36 3.65
CA GLY A 144 -14.75 -13.19 2.51
C GLY A 144 -14.49 -12.47 1.20
N ALA A 145 -14.88 -13.10 0.12
CA ALA A 145 -14.84 -12.46 -1.18
C ALA A 145 -15.68 -11.17 -1.17
N PRO A 146 -15.25 -10.11 -1.86
CA PRO A 146 -16.08 -8.95 -2.05
C PRO A 146 -17.38 -9.38 -2.75
N GLY A 147 -18.53 -8.86 -2.32
CA GLY A 147 -19.83 -9.25 -2.86
C GLY A 147 -20.01 -9.00 -4.35
N ARG A 148 -19.06 -8.27 -4.97
CA ARG A 148 -18.88 -8.08 -6.41
C ARG A 148 -17.38 -8.04 -6.70
N PRO A 149 -16.93 -8.45 -7.90
CA PRO A 149 -15.52 -8.30 -8.31
C PRO A 149 -15.08 -6.84 -8.22
N VAL A 150 -13.91 -6.62 -7.64
CA VAL A 150 -13.25 -5.31 -7.56
C VAL A 150 -11.83 -5.47 -8.11
N GLU A 151 -11.53 -4.70 -9.13
CA GLU A 151 -10.22 -4.61 -9.76
C GLU A 151 -9.54 -3.31 -9.34
N VAL A 152 -8.29 -3.40 -8.92
CA VAL A 152 -7.49 -2.24 -8.50
C VAL A 152 -6.46 -1.91 -9.57
N ARG A 153 -6.62 -0.78 -10.23
CA ARG A 153 -5.62 -0.20 -11.13
C ARG A 153 -4.73 0.73 -10.35
N VAL A 154 -3.44 0.61 -10.60
CA VAL A 154 -2.41 1.43 -9.99
C VAL A 154 -2.01 2.53 -10.97
N GLU A 155 -1.95 3.77 -10.50
CA GLU A 155 -1.54 4.92 -11.31
C GLU A 155 -0.11 5.40 -11.02
N ALA A 156 0.41 5.17 -9.80
CA ALA A 156 1.73 5.70 -9.42
C ALA A 156 2.42 4.88 -8.35
N LEU A 157 3.77 4.92 -8.39
CA LEU A 157 4.68 4.53 -7.32
C LEU A 157 5.09 5.79 -6.56
N THR A 158 4.82 5.85 -5.25
CA THR A 158 5.01 7.05 -4.46
C THR A 158 5.83 6.79 -3.21
N LEU A 159 6.82 7.63 -2.96
CA LEU A 159 7.54 7.73 -1.69
C LEU A 159 6.82 8.76 -0.82
N PHE A 160 6.45 8.34 0.39
CA PHE A 160 5.76 9.19 1.35
C PHE A 160 6.63 9.48 2.58
N GLU A 161 6.52 10.70 3.06
CA GLU A 161 6.84 11.05 4.44
C GLU A 161 5.61 10.78 5.32
N SER A 162 5.80 10.05 6.42
CA SER A 162 4.76 9.81 7.42
C SER A 162 4.99 10.75 8.61
N ARG A 163 4.04 11.63 8.86
CA ARG A 163 4.08 12.57 9.99
C ARG A 163 3.06 12.18 11.05
N LEU A 164 3.52 12.13 12.29
CA LEU A 164 2.66 11.92 13.44
C LEU A 164 2.29 13.28 14.01
N SER A 165 0.99 13.56 14.15
CA SER A 165 0.46 14.74 14.81
C SER A 165 -0.54 14.33 15.89
N GLN A 166 -1.01 15.30 16.68
CA GLN A 166 -2.09 15.06 17.65
C GLN A 166 -3.40 14.64 16.98
N GLU A 167 -3.61 15.02 15.72
CA GLU A 167 -4.78 14.67 14.91
C GLU A 167 -4.66 13.27 14.25
N GLY A 168 -3.49 12.63 14.37
CA GLY A 168 -3.21 11.31 13.81
C GLY A 168 -2.02 11.28 12.87
N VAL A 169 -1.98 10.26 12.01
CA VAL A 169 -0.92 10.07 11.01
C VAL A 169 -1.36 10.68 9.69
N SER A 170 -0.56 11.59 9.16
CA SER A 170 -0.69 12.14 7.81
C SER A 170 0.45 11.64 6.91
N HIS A 171 0.19 11.54 5.61
CA HIS A 171 1.15 11.09 4.59
C HIS A 171 1.35 12.20 3.57
N ARG A 172 2.58 12.68 3.43
CA ARG A 172 2.96 13.69 2.45
C ARG A 172 3.78 13.03 1.36
N PRO A 173 3.37 13.12 0.07
CA PRO A 173 4.20 12.62 -1.01
C PRO A 173 5.49 13.43 -1.12
N ILE A 174 6.63 12.73 -1.26
CA ILE A 174 7.95 13.30 -1.55
C ILE A 174 8.17 13.26 -3.05
N VAL A 175 7.97 12.10 -3.67
CA VAL A 175 7.99 11.90 -5.10
C VAL A 175 6.90 10.92 -5.49
N SER A 176 6.26 11.15 -6.64
CA SER A 176 5.27 10.25 -7.22
C SER A 176 5.63 10.05 -8.70
N ALA A 177 5.84 8.81 -9.09
CA ALA A 177 6.20 8.42 -10.44
C ALA A 177 5.07 7.61 -11.08
N PRO A 178 4.58 7.96 -12.26
CA PRO A 178 3.52 7.23 -12.93
C PRO A 178 3.98 5.81 -13.27
N ILE A 179 3.07 4.84 -13.14
CA ILE A 179 3.25 3.46 -13.59
C ILE A 179 2.36 3.21 -14.79
N ALA A 180 2.93 2.65 -15.84
CA ALA A 180 2.16 2.25 -17.00
C ALA A 180 1.23 1.06 -16.67
N PRO A 181 -0.01 1.05 -17.18
CA PRO A 181 -0.81 -0.17 -17.16
C PRO A 181 -0.16 -1.22 -18.05
N ALA A 182 -0.11 -2.48 -17.59
CA ALA A 182 0.23 -3.57 -18.48
C ALA A 182 -0.90 -3.72 -19.51
N GLU A 183 -0.55 -3.71 -20.79
CA GLU A 183 -1.51 -3.91 -21.87
C GLU A 183 -2.23 -5.25 -21.70
N GLY A 184 -3.55 -5.21 -21.83
CA GLY A 184 -4.51 -6.19 -21.39
C GLY A 184 -4.18 -7.66 -21.67
N ARG A 185 -4.19 -8.46 -20.60
CA ARG A 185 -4.75 -9.80 -20.69
C ARG A 185 -6.26 -9.66 -20.71
N THR A 186 -6.85 -9.80 -21.89
CA THR A 186 -8.28 -10.11 -21.99
C THR A 186 -8.48 -11.42 -21.20
N PRO A 187 -9.40 -11.46 -20.20
CA PRO A 187 -9.67 -12.72 -19.51
C PRO A 187 -10.12 -13.76 -20.53
N PRO A 188 -9.71 -15.01 -20.40
CA PRO A 188 -10.25 -16.09 -21.23
C PRO A 188 -11.77 -16.15 -21.00
N ARG A 189 -12.52 -16.25 -22.12
CA ARG A 189 -13.98 -16.42 -22.15
C ARG A 189 -14.40 -17.72 -21.48
#